data_674bb723827df02ed38a90a30f22a403
#
_entry.id   674bb723827df02ed38a90a30f22a403
#
_cell.length_a   1.000
_cell.length_b   1.000
_cell.length_c   1.000
_cell.angle_alpha   90.00
_cell.angle_beta   90.00
_cell.angle_gamma   90.00
#
_symmetry.space_group_name_H-M   'P 1'
#
loop_
_entity.id
_entity.type
_entity.pdbx_description
1 polymer ?
#
loop_
_entity_poly.entity_id
_entity_poly.type
_entity_poly.pdbx_seq_one_letter_code
_entity_poly.pdbx_strand_id
1 'polypeptide(L)'
;MTSRPWLIGLAMGVSLLLNPPVRAQGCDARGQVQFVCGVMNPEDLVAVPGTHWVLASGLNGGAIHVVNTETFKPTQVFPSANARQRLDTKTYASCPGPIDAAEAGKFSAHGLNVRPGRNGVHTVYLVHHGFRESIEVFEIDGKPASPTFTWIGCVVAPEGTNLNAVAPLPHGGFVATNPYNRDIPDARNRAGKGEPAGEVREWEPGKGWTIVPGSESAGPNGIEASPDGAWLYINLWPARKMMRLSRGQTPVKKDVVDVPFHPDNIRWQSNGTLLSAGHDAPTMARATECLRVTCNDAAARVARWDPKTLKVEEAVRYPSDDVFFGATAALQVGKEIWIGSVRGDRIARYPAR
;
A
#
# COMPACT_ATOMS: atom_id res chain seq x y z
N MET A 1 66.80 43.34 -20.28
CA MET A 1 65.86 43.61 -19.17
C MET A 1 64.54 42.97 -19.56
N THR A 2 64.28 41.75 -19.12
CA THR A 2 63.12 40.98 -19.48
C THR A 2 62.33 40.64 -18.19
N SER A 3 61.20 41.28 -18.00
CA SER A 3 60.25 41.05 -16.88
C SER A 3 59.38 39.85 -17.19
N ARG A 4 59.40 38.84 -16.30
CA ARG A 4 58.44 37.69 -16.26
C ARG A 4 57.22 38.07 -15.44
N PRO A 5 55.97 37.72 -15.91
CA PRO A 5 54.80 37.82 -15.06
C PRO A 5 54.62 36.54 -14.21
N TRP A 6 54.27 36.70 -12.95
CA TRP A 6 53.86 35.64 -12.02
C TRP A 6 52.38 35.29 -12.26
N LEU A 7 52.10 34.02 -12.54
CA LEU A 7 50.74 33.45 -12.58
C LEU A 7 50.40 32.98 -11.18
N ILE A 8 49.42 33.64 -10.55
CA ILE A 8 48.83 33.20 -9.29
C ILE A 8 47.68 32.23 -9.65
N GLY A 9 47.90 30.95 -9.40
CA GLY A 9 46.86 29.93 -9.54
C GLY A 9 45.90 29.96 -8.36
N LEU A 10 44.63 30.31 -8.60
CA LEU A 10 43.55 30.19 -7.63
C LEU A 10 43.08 28.72 -7.60
N ALA A 11 43.39 28.00 -6.53
CA ALA A 11 42.86 26.68 -6.29
C ALA A 11 41.43 26.83 -5.70
N MET A 12 40.40 26.56 -6.50
CA MET A 12 39.01 26.39 -6.04
C MET A 12 38.90 25.06 -5.29
N GLY A 13 38.87 25.13 -3.98
CA GLY A 13 38.52 23.99 -3.14
C GLY A 13 37.05 23.66 -3.28
N VAL A 14 36.71 22.53 -3.90
CA VAL A 14 35.38 21.96 -3.91
C VAL A 14 35.12 21.32 -2.55
N SER A 15 34.41 22.03 -1.68
CA SER A 15 33.90 21.47 -0.43
C SER A 15 32.78 20.48 -0.75
N LEU A 16 33.10 19.19 -0.76
CA LEU A 16 32.11 18.12 -0.72
C LEU A 16 31.37 18.21 0.63
N LEU A 17 30.18 18.77 0.60
CA LEU A 17 29.23 18.68 1.71
C LEU A 17 28.81 17.19 1.83
N LEU A 18 29.52 16.44 2.66
CA LEU A 18 29.09 15.12 3.12
C LEU A 18 27.84 15.33 3.97
N ASN A 19 26.68 15.01 3.41
CA ASN A 19 25.47 14.88 4.20
C ASN A 19 25.74 13.87 5.32
N PRO A 20 25.52 14.21 6.60
CA PRO A 20 25.69 13.25 7.67
C PRO A 20 24.78 12.06 7.43
N PRO A 21 25.23 10.81 7.67
CA PRO A 21 24.37 9.65 7.57
C PRO A 21 23.16 9.87 8.48
N VAL A 22 21.95 9.72 7.94
CA VAL A 22 20.73 9.69 8.73
C VAL A 22 20.97 8.60 9.79
N ARG A 23 21.14 8.98 11.05
CA ARG A 23 21.22 8.03 12.15
C ARG A 23 19.95 7.20 12.10
N ALA A 24 20.09 5.89 11.95
CA ALA A 24 18.98 4.97 12.16
C ALA A 24 18.39 5.30 13.54
N GLN A 25 17.20 5.85 13.58
CA GLN A 25 16.50 6.11 14.83
C GLN A 25 16.33 4.76 15.53
N GLY A 26 16.69 4.67 16.82
CA GLY A 26 16.57 3.43 17.58
C GLY A 26 15.18 2.80 17.45
N CYS A 27 15.12 1.48 17.50
CA CYS A 27 13.87 0.72 17.44
C CYS A 27 13.20 0.60 18.82
N ASP A 28 13.44 1.56 19.69
CA ASP A 28 12.95 1.55 21.06
C ASP A 28 11.46 1.85 21.13
N ALA A 29 10.80 1.22 22.10
CA ALA A 29 9.39 1.47 22.35
C ALA A 29 9.10 2.93 22.72
N ARG A 30 7.92 3.44 22.33
CA ARG A 30 7.39 4.75 22.73
C ARG A 30 6.11 4.56 23.52
N GLY A 31 6.23 4.60 24.83
CA GLY A 31 5.11 4.27 25.71
C GLY A 31 4.61 2.83 25.50
N GLN A 32 3.38 2.67 25.07
CA GLN A 32 2.79 1.36 24.77
C GLN A 32 3.07 0.85 23.35
N VAL A 33 3.66 1.68 22.50
CA VAL A 33 3.92 1.36 21.08
C VAL A 33 5.27 0.68 20.96
N GLN A 34 5.26 -0.48 20.34
CA GLN A 34 6.44 -1.23 19.92
C GLN A 34 6.66 -1.03 18.40
N PHE A 35 7.83 -1.35 17.88
CA PHE A 35 8.12 -1.23 16.47
C PHE A 35 8.71 -2.50 15.87
N VAL A 36 8.48 -2.70 14.57
CA VAL A 36 9.28 -3.53 13.69
C VAL A 36 10.04 -2.60 12.77
N CYS A 37 11.33 -2.52 12.91
CA CYS A 37 12.19 -1.63 12.15
C CYS A 37 12.89 -2.32 10.99
N GLY A 38 13.39 -1.53 10.03
CA GLY A 38 14.08 -2.06 8.84
C GLY A 38 13.13 -2.41 7.69
N VAL A 39 11.90 -1.89 7.72
CA VAL A 39 10.94 -1.98 6.62
C VAL A 39 10.72 -0.57 6.07
N MET A 40 11.33 -0.26 4.94
CA MET A 40 11.26 1.07 4.34
C MET A 40 9.88 1.37 3.77
N ASN A 41 9.27 2.48 4.23
CA ASN A 41 7.96 2.98 3.78
C ASN A 41 6.89 1.87 3.74
N PRO A 42 6.63 1.12 4.84
CA PRO A 42 5.69 0.00 4.85
C PRO A 42 4.26 0.48 4.65
N GLU A 43 3.91 0.79 3.41
CA GLU A 43 2.67 1.46 3.03
C GLU A 43 1.46 0.55 3.23
N ASP A 44 1.58 -0.74 2.91
CA ASP A 44 0.49 -1.68 3.08
C ASP A 44 0.93 -2.99 3.74
N LEU A 45 0.01 -3.61 4.47
CA LEU A 45 0.25 -4.80 5.28
C LEU A 45 -0.83 -5.86 5.03
N VAL A 46 -0.44 -7.13 4.88
CA VAL A 46 -1.38 -8.24 4.83
C VAL A 46 -0.82 -9.49 5.51
N ALA A 47 -1.65 -10.20 6.27
CA ALA A 47 -1.27 -11.49 6.85
C ALA A 47 -1.24 -12.58 5.78
N VAL A 48 -0.24 -13.47 5.84
CA VAL A 48 -0.22 -14.70 5.05
C VAL A 48 -1.07 -15.75 5.77
N PRO A 49 -2.20 -16.20 5.19
CA PRO A 49 -3.18 -17.02 5.89
C PRO A 49 -2.58 -18.32 6.46
N GLY A 50 -2.92 -18.62 7.72
CA GLY A 50 -2.47 -19.86 8.40
C GLY A 50 -0.99 -19.93 8.72
N THR A 51 -0.29 -18.79 8.76
CA THR A 51 1.15 -18.70 9.03
C THR A 51 1.48 -17.61 10.05
N HIS A 52 2.77 -17.53 10.42
CA HIS A 52 3.32 -16.45 11.27
C HIS A 52 3.98 -15.33 10.44
N TRP A 53 3.47 -15.08 9.22
CA TRP A 53 4.07 -14.11 8.33
C TRP A 53 3.10 -12.98 7.99
N VAL A 54 3.63 -11.76 7.98
CA VAL A 54 2.99 -10.56 7.43
C VAL A 54 3.82 -10.11 6.24
N LEU A 55 3.16 -9.84 5.11
CA LEU A 55 3.76 -9.13 3.99
C LEU A 55 3.61 -7.63 4.22
N ALA A 56 4.66 -6.89 3.90
CA ALA A 56 4.68 -5.43 3.89
C ALA A 56 5.20 -4.93 2.54
N SER A 57 4.46 -4.03 1.90
CA SER A 57 4.89 -3.35 0.67
C SER A 57 5.55 -2.01 1.00
N GLY A 58 6.64 -1.68 0.30
CA GLY A 58 7.35 -0.41 0.45
C GLY A 58 7.12 0.53 -0.74
N LEU A 59 6.45 1.64 -0.50
CA LEU A 59 6.26 2.69 -1.50
C LEU A 59 7.53 3.54 -1.67
N ASN A 60 7.66 4.22 -2.83
CA ASN A 60 8.75 5.15 -3.14
C ASN A 60 10.16 4.49 -3.04
N GLY A 61 10.37 3.46 -3.84
CA GLY A 61 11.65 2.74 -3.89
C GLY A 61 11.83 1.70 -2.78
N GLY A 62 10.75 1.41 -2.06
CA GLY A 62 10.72 0.30 -1.10
C GLY A 62 10.50 -1.05 -1.78
N ALA A 63 10.68 -2.10 -1.00
CA ALA A 63 10.64 -3.49 -1.42
C ALA A 63 9.46 -4.24 -0.79
N ILE A 64 9.26 -5.50 -1.17
CA ILE A 64 8.37 -6.41 -0.45
C ILE A 64 9.17 -7.09 0.64
N HIS A 65 8.66 -7.01 1.87
CA HIS A 65 9.21 -7.71 3.03
C HIS A 65 8.23 -8.76 3.54
N VAL A 66 8.76 -9.87 4.06
CA VAL A 66 8.04 -10.72 4.99
C VAL A 66 8.51 -10.42 6.41
N VAL A 67 7.59 -10.28 7.32
CA VAL A 67 7.86 -10.04 8.74
C VAL A 67 7.38 -11.23 9.54
N ASN A 68 8.26 -11.84 10.33
CA ASN A 68 7.88 -12.90 11.25
C ASN A 68 7.16 -12.29 12.47
N THR A 69 5.95 -12.75 12.77
CA THR A 69 5.12 -12.20 13.85
C THR A 69 5.54 -12.62 15.25
N GLU A 70 6.45 -13.59 15.39
CA GLU A 70 6.98 -14.06 16.67
C GLU A 70 8.32 -13.40 17.00
N THR A 71 9.20 -13.27 15.99
CA THR A 71 10.54 -12.70 16.19
C THR A 71 10.63 -11.22 15.81
N PHE A 72 9.60 -10.68 15.16
CA PHE A 72 9.51 -9.30 14.66
C PHE A 72 10.63 -8.92 13.68
N LYS A 73 11.23 -9.92 13.02
CA LYS A 73 12.32 -9.72 12.07
C LYS A 73 11.77 -9.60 10.65
N PRO A 74 12.03 -8.49 9.94
CA PRO A 74 11.75 -8.36 8.53
C PRO A 74 12.82 -9.02 7.68
N THR A 75 12.42 -9.54 6.53
CA THR A 75 13.30 -10.04 5.48
C THR A 75 12.79 -9.55 4.15
N GLN A 76 13.62 -8.88 3.36
CA GLN A 76 13.27 -8.49 2.00
C GLN A 76 13.20 -9.74 1.12
N VAL A 77 12.07 -9.90 0.41
CA VAL A 77 11.83 -11.04 -0.49
C VAL A 77 11.83 -10.62 -1.97
N PHE A 78 11.53 -9.34 -2.26
CA PHE A 78 11.55 -8.82 -3.62
C PHE A 78 11.72 -7.28 -3.62
N PRO A 79 12.50 -6.68 -4.57
CA PRO A 79 13.39 -7.37 -5.51
C PRO A 79 14.54 -8.09 -4.80
N SER A 80 15.03 -9.17 -5.41
CA SER A 80 16.13 -9.97 -4.88
C SER A 80 16.93 -10.57 -6.05
N ALA A 81 18.25 -10.63 -5.91
CA ALA A 81 19.14 -11.27 -6.92
C ALA A 81 18.78 -12.75 -7.17
N ASN A 82 18.19 -13.41 -6.17
CA ASN A 82 17.77 -14.80 -6.25
C ASN A 82 16.25 -14.96 -6.34
N ALA A 83 15.54 -13.94 -6.83
CA ALA A 83 14.09 -13.98 -6.98
C ALA A 83 13.67 -15.14 -7.87
N ARG A 84 12.79 -16.00 -7.36
CA ARG A 84 12.22 -17.10 -8.14
C ARG A 84 11.20 -16.53 -9.13
N GLN A 85 11.21 -17.07 -10.35
CA GLN A 85 10.31 -16.64 -11.42
C GLN A 85 9.76 -17.87 -12.15
N ARG A 86 8.45 -17.87 -12.39
CA ARG A 86 7.76 -18.92 -13.13
C ARG A 86 6.50 -18.33 -13.75
N LEU A 87 6.63 -17.79 -14.95
CA LEU A 87 5.49 -17.16 -15.63
C LEU A 87 4.36 -18.17 -15.89
N ASP A 88 3.17 -17.90 -15.35
CA ASP A 88 1.93 -18.57 -15.71
C ASP A 88 1.35 -17.91 -16.97
N THR A 89 1.80 -18.39 -18.14
CA THR A 89 1.38 -17.89 -19.44
C THR A 89 -0.09 -18.18 -19.75
N LYS A 90 -0.73 -19.12 -19.04
CA LYS A 90 -2.14 -19.44 -19.23
C LYS A 90 -3.03 -18.36 -18.60
N THR A 91 -2.70 -17.94 -17.39
CA THR A 91 -3.49 -16.93 -16.66
C THR A 91 -3.10 -15.52 -17.07
N TYR A 92 -1.79 -15.25 -17.22
CA TYR A 92 -1.24 -13.92 -17.47
C TYR A 92 -0.60 -13.82 -18.86
N ALA A 93 -1.34 -14.24 -19.88
CA ALA A 93 -0.84 -14.34 -21.28
C ALA A 93 -0.32 -13.00 -21.86
N SER A 94 -0.88 -11.87 -21.40
CA SER A 94 -0.48 -10.52 -21.86
C SER A 94 0.66 -9.90 -21.05
N CYS A 95 1.19 -10.62 -20.02
CA CYS A 95 2.32 -10.11 -19.25
C CYS A 95 3.60 -10.07 -20.11
N PRO A 96 4.28 -8.92 -20.24
CA PRO A 96 5.48 -8.79 -21.07
C PRO A 96 6.71 -9.52 -20.52
N GLY A 97 6.57 -10.16 -19.35
CA GLY A 97 7.67 -10.86 -18.70
C GLY A 97 8.02 -10.28 -17.33
N PRO A 98 9.01 -10.89 -16.65
CA PRO A 98 9.45 -10.44 -15.33
C PRO A 98 10.08 -9.06 -15.37
N ILE A 99 10.22 -8.47 -14.19
CA ILE A 99 10.93 -7.21 -14.00
C ILE A 99 12.41 -7.43 -14.30
N ASP A 100 12.96 -6.66 -15.23
CA ASP A 100 14.38 -6.70 -15.55
C ASP A 100 15.21 -6.33 -14.31
N ALA A 101 16.33 -7.02 -14.11
CA ALA A 101 17.27 -6.72 -13.03
C ALA A 101 17.80 -5.27 -13.10
N ALA A 102 17.96 -4.70 -14.30
CA ALA A 102 18.33 -3.31 -14.50
C ALA A 102 17.25 -2.32 -14.02
N GLU A 103 15.98 -2.74 -14.00
CA GLU A 103 14.85 -1.93 -13.54
C GLU A 103 14.51 -2.14 -12.06
N ALA A 104 15.19 -3.09 -11.39
CA ALA A 104 14.92 -3.42 -9.97
C ALA A 104 15.05 -2.20 -9.06
N GLY A 105 15.95 -1.25 -9.36
CA GLY A 105 16.11 0.00 -8.63
C GLY A 105 14.95 0.99 -8.75
N LYS A 106 14.05 0.78 -9.74
CA LYS A 106 12.83 1.57 -9.94
C LYS A 106 11.60 0.89 -9.35
N PHE A 107 11.75 -0.28 -8.75
CA PHE A 107 10.65 -1.01 -8.15
C PHE A 107 10.01 -0.19 -7.03
N SER A 108 8.70 -0.05 -7.06
CA SER A 108 7.92 0.65 -6.05
C SER A 108 6.66 -0.15 -5.77
N ALA A 109 6.62 -0.77 -4.60
CA ALA A 109 5.51 -1.61 -4.14
C ALA A 109 4.48 -0.76 -3.41
N HIS A 110 3.26 -0.72 -3.92
CA HIS A 110 2.13 -0.01 -3.31
C HIS A 110 1.16 -0.99 -2.65
N GLY A 111 -0.15 -0.80 -2.81
CA GLY A 111 -1.17 -1.67 -2.24
C GLY A 111 -0.96 -3.15 -2.59
N LEU A 112 -1.10 -4.03 -1.64
CA LEU A 112 -0.95 -5.47 -1.85
C LEU A 112 -2.11 -6.24 -1.19
N ASN A 113 -2.39 -7.45 -1.68
CA ASN A 113 -3.36 -8.33 -1.03
C ASN A 113 -3.04 -9.81 -1.33
N VAL A 114 -3.62 -10.71 -0.53
CA VAL A 114 -3.40 -12.15 -0.63
C VAL A 114 -4.71 -12.87 -0.89
N ARG A 115 -4.77 -13.66 -1.96
CA ARG A 115 -5.82 -14.66 -2.17
C ARG A 115 -5.39 -15.96 -1.52
N PRO A 116 -6.13 -16.46 -0.52
CA PRO A 116 -5.87 -17.76 0.07
C PRO A 116 -5.86 -18.87 -0.98
N GLY A 117 -4.86 -19.72 -0.94
CA GLY A 117 -4.72 -20.86 -1.81
C GLY A 117 -4.72 -22.17 -1.02
N ARG A 118 -4.40 -23.27 -1.71
CA ARG A 118 -4.38 -24.61 -1.11
C ARG A 118 -2.97 -24.94 -0.60
N ASN A 119 -2.91 -25.82 0.41
CA ASN A 119 -1.65 -26.37 0.92
C ASN A 119 -0.61 -25.34 1.38
N GLY A 120 -1.08 -24.16 1.89
CA GLY A 120 -0.20 -23.09 2.38
C GLY A 120 0.49 -22.26 1.29
N VAL A 121 0.15 -22.51 0.02
CA VAL A 121 0.59 -21.67 -1.10
C VAL A 121 -0.52 -20.70 -1.46
N HIS A 122 -0.23 -19.41 -1.43
CA HIS A 122 -1.18 -18.32 -1.63
C HIS A 122 -0.74 -17.43 -2.78
N THR A 123 -1.70 -16.73 -3.42
CA THR A 123 -1.40 -15.76 -4.48
C THR A 123 -1.35 -14.37 -3.89
N VAL A 124 -0.27 -13.64 -4.13
CA VAL A 124 -0.09 -12.24 -3.75
C VAL A 124 -0.28 -11.36 -4.98
N TYR A 125 -1.12 -10.36 -4.87
CA TYR A 125 -1.29 -9.30 -5.86
C TYR A 125 -0.69 -8.02 -5.30
N LEU A 126 0.06 -7.30 -6.13
CA LEU A 126 0.80 -6.10 -5.74
C LEU A 126 0.64 -5.02 -6.80
N VAL A 127 0.17 -3.86 -6.41
CA VAL A 127 0.26 -2.66 -7.25
C VAL A 127 1.72 -2.24 -7.35
N HIS A 128 2.21 -2.14 -8.58
CA HIS A 128 3.58 -1.75 -8.88
C HIS A 128 3.62 -0.47 -9.70
N HIS A 129 4.51 0.43 -9.31
CA HIS A 129 4.90 1.62 -10.06
C HIS A 129 6.38 1.57 -10.45
N GLY A 130 6.80 2.47 -11.30
CA GLY A 130 8.20 2.60 -11.70
C GLY A 130 8.34 2.58 -13.22
N PHE A 131 8.83 1.47 -13.78
CA PHE A 131 9.01 1.33 -15.24
C PHE A 131 7.73 0.89 -15.96
N ARG A 132 6.77 0.31 -15.26
CA ARG A 132 5.41 0.01 -15.73
C ARG A 132 4.39 0.17 -14.61
N GLU A 133 3.19 0.55 -14.97
CA GLU A 133 2.03 0.52 -14.08
C GLU A 133 1.37 -0.85 -14.23
N SER A 134 1.30 -1.64 -13.15
CA SER A 134 0.85 -3.04 -13.24
C SER A 134 0.39 -3.59 -11.89
N ILE A 135 -0.34 -4.70 -11.96
CA ILE A 135 -0.45 -5.63 -10.84
C ILE A 135 0.58 -6.73 -11.08
N GLU A 136 1.61 -6.79 -10.23
CA GLU A 136 2.55 -7.89 -10.19
C GLU A 136 1.98 -9.03 -9.35
N VAL A 137 2.17 -10.26 -9.79
CA VAL A 137 1.56 -11.43 -9.16
C VAL A 137 2.64 -12.40 -8.71
N PHE A 138 2.51 -12.83 -7.46
CA PHE A 138 3.46 -13.76 -6.85
C PHE A 138 2.73 -14.92 -6.19
N GLU A 139 3.43 -16.03 -6.02
CA GLU A 139 3.09 -17.08 -5.07
C GLU A 139 3.95 -16.95 -3.81
N ILE A 140 3.33 -17.11 -2.65
CA ILE A 140 4.02 -17.29 -1.38
C ILE A 140 3.68 -18.66 -0.81
N ASP A 141 4.70 -19.49 -0.56
CA ASP A 141 4.57 -20.67 0.31
C ASP A 141 5.07 -20.28 1.70
N GLY A 142 4.14 -20.17 2.63
CA GLY A 142 4.41 -19.74 4.00
C GLY A 142 4.72 -20.85 4.99
N LYS A 143 4.69 -22.12 4.57
CA LYS A 143 4.98 -23.29 5.44
C LYS A 143 6.43 -23.44 5.86
N PRO A 144 7.44 -23.22 4.99
CA PRO A 144 8.84 -23.30 5.40
C PRO A 144 9.17 -22.28 6.49
N ALA A 145 10.19 -22.58 7.30
CA ALA A 145 10.73 -21.65 8.29
C ALA A 145 11.20 -20.31 7.68
N SER A 146 11.49 -20.31 6.39
CA SER A 146 11.65 -19.13 5.56
C SER A 146 10.69 -19.26 4.39
N PRO A 147 9.71 -18.37 4.23
CA PRO A 147 8.72 -18.46 3.16
C PRO A 147 9.40 -18.33 1.80
N THR A 148 8.90 -19.08 0.81
CA THR A 148 9.36 -18.91 -0.56
C THR A 148 8.46 -17.95 -1.30
N PHE A 149 9.06 -17.02 -2.02
CA PHE A 149 8.37 -15.99 -2.78
C PHE A 149 8.75 -16.14 -4.25
N THR A 150 7.75 -16.32 -5.13
CA THR A 150 7.95 -16.62 -6.55
C THR A 150 7.09 -15.69 -7.39
N TRP A 151 7.70 -14.90 -8.25
CA TRP A 151 6.96 -14.12 -9.24
C TRP A 151 6.35 -15.06 -10.29
N ILE A 152 5.05 -14.91 -10.58
CA ILE A 152 4.32 -15.80 -11.49
C ILE A 152 3.63 -15.06 -12.64
N GLY A 153 3.68 -13.74 -12.68
CA GLY A 153 3.09 -12.98 -13.77
C GLY A 153 2.81 -11.54 -13.44
N CYS A 154 2.20 -10.86 -14.38
CA CYS A 154 1.75 -9.48 -14.22
C CYS A 154 0.52 -9.18 -15.08
N VAL A 155 -0.18 -8.12 -14.69
CA VAL A 155 -1.26 -7.52 -15.48
C VAL A 155 -0.94 -6.04 -15.63
N VAL A 156 -0.56 -5.63 -16.84
CA VAL A 156 -0.29 -4.23 -17.15
C VAL A 156 -1.60 -3.44 -17.06
N ALA A 157 -1.56 -2.32 -16.36
CA ALA A 157 -2.71 -1.45 -16.20
C ALA A 157 -3.05 -0.71 -17.50
N PRO A 158 -4.31 -0.33 -17.74
CA PRO A 158 -4.67 0.50 -18.87
C PRO A 158 -3.93 1.84 -18.87
N GLU A 159 -3.67 2.38 -20.02
CA GLU A 159 -3.06 3.70 -20.16
C GLU A 159 -3.87 4.77 -19.40
N GLY A 160 -3.18 5.74 -18.82
CA GLY A 160 -3.82 6.81 -18.03
C GLY A 160 -4.23 6.44 -16.62
N THR A 161 -4.05 5.17 -16.19
CA THR A 161 -4.30 4.77 -14.80
C THR A 161 -3.07 4.97 -13.92
N ASN A 162 -3.33 5.15 -12.62
CA ASN A 162 -2.34 5.11 -11.56
C ASN A 162 -2.98 4.39 -10.37
N LEU A 163 -2.80 3.07 -10.33
CA LEU A 163 -3.47 2.21 -9.36
C LEU A 163 -2.98 2.49 -7.94
N ASN A 164 -3.81 2.18 -6.94
CA ASN A 164 -3.43 2.38 -5.53
C ASN A 164 -3.50 1.07 -4.75
N ALA A 165 -4.66 0.45 -4.67
CA ALA A 165 -4.87 -0.78 -3.92
C ALA A 165 -5.49 -1.87 -4.79
N VAL A 166 -5.37 -3.13 -4.36
CA VAL A 166 -5.88 -4.30 -5.06
C VAL A 166 -6.58 -5.25 -4.10
N ALA A 167 -7.72 -5.83 -4.50
CA ALA A 167 -8.39 -6.89 -3.75
C ALA A 167 -8.69 -8.08 -4.66
N PRO A 168 -8.29 -9.31 -4.26
CA PRO A 168 -8.57 -10.51 -5.04
C PRO A 168 -10.06 -10.86 -5.03
N LEU A 169 -10.53 -11.45 -6.14
CA LEU A 169 -11.88 -11.97 -6.25
C LEU A 169 -11.89 -13.51 -6.05
N PRO A 170 -12.98 -14.08 -5.49
CA PRO A 170 -12.99 -15.49 -5.09
C PRO A 170 -12.84 -16.48 -6.27
N HIS A 171 -13.29 -16.10 -7.46
CA HIS A 171 -13.28 -16.98 -8.64
C HIS A 171 -12.15 -16.70 -9.64
N GLY A 172 -11.13 -15.97 -9.21
CA GLY A 172 -10.01 -15.50 -10.04
C GLY A 172 -10.17 -14.02 -10.39
N GLY A 173 -9.09 -13.41 -10.91
CA GLY A 173 -9.06 -11.99 -11.11
C GLY A 173 -8.98 -11.17 -9.81
N PHE A 174 -9.17 -9.88 -9.95
CA PHE A 174 -9.07 -8.91 -8.86
C PHE A 174 -9.76 -7.59 -9.25
N VAL A 175 -10.02 -6.76 -8.25
CA VAL A 175 -10.38 -5.35 -8.44
C VAL A 175 -9.24 -4.46 -7.96
N ALA A 176 -9.05 -3.30 -8.59
CA ALA A 176 -8.04 -2.31 -8.20
C ALA A 176 -8.60 -0.90 -8.27
N THR A 177 -8.20 -0.05 -7.34
CA THR A 177 -8.60 1.35 -7.31
C THR A 177 -7.70 2.20 -8.20
N ASN A 178 -8.30 3.15 -8.94
CA ASN A 178 -7.64 4.23 -9.66
C ASN A 178 -8.10 5.55 -9.06
N PRO A 179 -7.36 6.14 -8.10
CA PRO A 179 -7.82 7.32 -7.35
C PRO A 179 -8.07 8.54 -8.20
N TYR A 180 -7.25 8.71 -9.25
CA TYR A 180 -7.27 9.91 -10.08
C TYR A 180 -7.15 9.50 -11.54
N ASN A 181 -8.29 9.44 -12.21
CA ASN A 181 -8.34 9.19 -13.64
C ASN A 181 -7.72 10.38 -14.40
N ARG A 182 -6.69 10.13 -15.19
CA ARG A 182 -5.93 11.17 -15.92
C ARG A 182 -6.75 11.85 -17.00
N ASP A 183 -7.83 11.22 -17.44
CA ASP A 183 -8.75 11.80 -18.43
C ASP A 183 -9.72 12.80 -17.79
N ILE A 184 -9.76 12.87 -16.45
CA ILE A 184 -10.58 13.86 -15.72
C ILE A 184 -9.70 15.07 -15.40
N PRO A 185 -9.99 16.26 -15.99
CA PRO A 185 -9.26 17.47 -15.66
C PRO A 185 -9.33 17.77 -14.16
N ASP A 186 -8.17 18.13 -13.58
CA ASP A 186 -8.04 18.56 -12.18
C ASP A 186 -8.56 17.53 -11.16
N ALA A 187 -8.43 16.23 -11.49
CA ALA A 187 -8.97 15.11 -10.71
C ALA A 187 -8.64 15.20 -9.19
N ARG A 188 -7.42 15.59 -8.82
CA ARG A 188 -7.02 15.72 -7.40
C ARG A 188 -7.82 16.77 -6.64
N ASN A 189 -8.02 17.95 -7.23
CA ASN A 189 -8.81 19.01 -6.60
C ASN A 189 -10.31 18.65 -6.55
N ARG A 190 -10.81 17.99 -7.60
CA ARG A 190 -12.18 17.45 -7.62
C ARG A 190 -12.39 16.45 -6.48
N ALA A 191 -11.49 15.50 -6.32
CA ALA A 191 -11.54 14.53 -5.23
C ALA A 191 -11.54 15.20 -3.85
N GLY A 192 -10.70 16.23 -3.65
CA GLY A 192 -10.66 17.03 -2.42
C GLY A 192 -11.97 17.78 -2.11
N LYS A 193 -12.79 18.03 -3.14
CA LYS A 193 -14.13 18.62 -3.00
C LYS A 193 -15.24 17.56 -2.84
N GLY A 194 -14.88 16.27 -2.82
CA GLY A 194 -15.84 15.16 -2.76
C GLY A 194 -16.48 14.82 -4.11
N GLU A 195 -15.97 15.37 -5.21
CA GLU A 195 -16.46 15.10 -6.57
C GLU A 195 -15.80 13.85 -7.16
N PRO A 196 -16.49 13.09 -8.06
CA PRO A 196 -15.89 11.96 -8.76
C PRO A 196 -14.62 12.35 -9.50
N ALA A 197 -13.55 11.55 -9.29
CA ALA A 197 -12.22 11.81 -9.81
C ALA A 197 -11.47 10.52 -10.21
N GLY A 198 -11.99 9.37 -9.79
CA GLY A 198 -11.44 8.06 -10.04
C GLY A 198 -12.51 6.98 -9.98
N GLU A 199 -12.10 5.73 -10.19
CA GLU A 199 -12.99 4.58 -10.28
C GLU A 199 -12.33 3.31 -9.74
N VAL A 200 -13.10 2.22 -9.67
CA VAL A 200 -12.58 0.86 -9.47
C VAL A 200 -12.55 0.14 -10.80
N ARG A 201 -11.44 -0.52 -11.09
CA ARG A 201 -11.25 -1.38 -12.25
C ARG A 201 -11.21 -2.83 -11.83
N GLU A 202 -11.81 -3.69 -12.63
CA GLU A 202 -11.81 -5.12 -12.47
C GLU A 202 -11.04 -5.78 -13.61
N TRP A 203 -10.21 -6.76 -13.27
CA TRP A 203 -9.55 -7.59 -14.25
C TRP A 203 -9.91 -9.07 -14.04
N GLU A 204 -10.26 -9.74 -15.12
CA GLU A 204 -10.49 -11.17 -15.14
C GLU A 204 -9.63 -11.85 -16.21
N PRO A 205 -9.09 -13.06 -15.93
CA PRO A 205 -8.38 -13.84 -16.93
C PRO A 205 -9.24 -14.06 -18.20
N GLY A 206 -8.65 -13.80 -19.36
CA GLY A 206 -9.31 -13.95 -20.66
C GLY A 206 -10.32 -12.85 -21.03
N LYS A 207 -10.72 -11.99 -20.10
CA LYS A 207 -11.62 -10.85 -20.38
C LYS A 207 -10.89 -9.50 -20.39
N GLY A 208 -9.79 -9.38 -19.60
CA GLY A 208 -9.06 -8.13 -19.45
C GLY A 208 -9.70 -7.17 -18.45
N TRP A 209 -9.41 -5.88 -18.60
CA TRP A 209 -9.84 -4.81 -17.70
C TRP A 209 -11.22 -4.26 -18.08
N THR A 210 -12.04 -4.00 -17.07
CA THR A 210 -13.33 -3.29 -17.16
C THR A 210 -13.48 -2.30 -16.00
N ILE A 211 -14.32 -1.28 -16.13
CA ILE A 211 -14.69 -0.41 -15.01
C ILE A 211 -15.85 -1.05 -14.26
N VAL A 212 -15.78 -1.10 -12.94
CA VAL A 212 -16.89 -1.58 -12.11
C VAL A 212 -18.02 -0.54 -12.13
N PRO A 213 -19.23 -0.91 -12.57
CA PRO A 213 -20.34 0.04 -12.66
C PRO A 213 -20.65 0.73 -11.31
N GLY A 214 -20.84 2.04 -11.33
CA GLY A 214 -21.16 2.86 -10.16
C GLY A 214 -20.01 3.13 -9.21
N SER A 215 -18.77 2.74 -9.57
CA SER A 215 -17.59 2.93 -8.73
C SER A 215 -16.98 4.31 -8.80
N GLU A 216 -17.43 5.16 -9.73
CA GLU A 216 -16.93 6.53 -9.85
C GLU A 216 -17.12 7.29 -8.55
N SER A 217 -16.01 7.81 -8.01
CA SER A 217 -16.00 8.41 -6.68
C SER A 217 -14.81 9.34 -6.45
N ALA A 218 -14.83 10.02 -5.31
CA ALA A 218 -13.83 11.01 -4.93
C ALA A 218 -12.54 10.35 -4.41
N GLY A 219 -11.66 9.93 -5.30
CA GLY A 219 -10.35 9.38 -4.96
C GLY A 219 -10.41 8.05 -4.22
N PRO A 220 -10.94 6.96 -4.87
CA PRO A 220 -10.94 5.63 -4.27
C PRO A 220 -9.50 5.18 -3.99
N ASN A 221 -9.25 4.73 -2.76
CA ASN A 221 -7.93 4.35 -2.25
C ASN A 221 -7.94 2.86 -1.84
N GLY A 222 -7.85 2.53 -0.56
CA GLY A 222 -7.89 1.15 -0.09
C GLY A 222 -9.17 0.42 -0.50
N ILE A 223 -9.07 -0.87 -0.84
CA ILE A 223 -10.19 -1.69 -1.28
C ILE A 223 -10.13 -3.10 -0.71
N GLU A 224 -11.30 -3.62 -0.33
CA GLU A 224 -11.52 -5.04 -0.03
C GLU A 224 -12.80 -5.55 -0.73
N ALA A 225 -12.79 -6.82 -1.11
CA ALA A 225 -13.97 -7.51 -1.58
C ALA A 225 -14.58 -8.38 -0.45
N SER A 226 -15.92 -8.53 -0.44
CA SER A 226 -16.54 -9.53 0.43
C SER A 226 -16.08 -10.96 0.05
N PRO A 227 -16.13 -11.93 0.97
CA PRO A 227 -15.68 -13.29 0.70
C PRO A 227 -16.39 -13.96 -0.51
N ASP A 228 -17.62 -13.57 -0.79
CA ASP A 228 -18.39 -14.02 -1.97
C ASP A 228 -18.16 -13.16 -3.23
N GLY A 229 -17.40 -12.05 -3.10
CA GLY A 229 -17.14 -11.10 -4.18
C GLY A 229 -18.33 -10.24 -4.59
N ALA A 230 -19.45 -10.27 -3.84
CA ALA A 230 -20.68 -9.54 -4.18
C ALA A 230 -20.66 -8.07 -3.76
N TRP A 231 -19.77 -7.69 -2.84
CA TRP A 231 -19.62 -6.36 -2.31
C TRP A 231 -18.15 -5.91 -2.32
N LEU A 232 -17.95 -4.61 -2.57
CA LEU A 232 -16.67 -3.93 -2.46
C LEU A 232 -16.75 -2.87 -1.36
N TYR A 233 -15.70 -2.78 -0.54
CA TYR A 233 -15.52 -1.81 0.53
C TYR A 233 -14.34 -0.94 0.16
N ILE A 234 -14.57 0.36 -0.02
CA ILE A 234 -13.61 1.27 -0.65
C ILE A 234 -13.46 2.51 0.21
N ASN A 235 -12.23 2.79 0.63
CA ASN A 235 -11.89 4.03 1.28
C ASN A 235 -11.76 5.16 0.25
N LEU A 236 -12.36 6.31 0.56
CA LEU A 236 -12.30 7.53 -0.25
C LEU A 236 -11.42 8.53 0.50
N TRP A 237 -10.11 8.38 0.38
CA TRP A 237 -9.12 9.10 1.18
C TRP A 237 -9.31 10.63 1.17
N PRO A 238 -9.42 11.32 0.00
CA PRO A 238 -9.58 12.78 -0.03
C PRO A 238 -10.88 13.24 0.58
N ALA A 239 -11.95 12.46 0.41
CA ALA A 239 -13.30 12.83 0.81
C ALA A 239 -13.61 12.49 2.28
N ARG A 240 -12.72 11.81 3.00
CA ARG A 240 -12.97 11.29 4.36
C ARG A 240 -14.25 10.46 4.44
N LYS A 241 -14.38 9.50 3.52
CA LYS A 241 -15.56 8.63 3.42
C LYS A 241 -15.15 7.19 3.21
N MET A 242 -16.06 6.28 3.52
CA MET A 242 -16.02 4.91 3.06
C MET A 242 -17.26 4.61 2.22
N MET A 243 -17.08 3.84 1.16
CA MET A 243 -18.13 3.40 0.26
C MET A 243 -18.26 1.87 0.30
N ARG A 244 -19.50 1.37 0.41
CA ARG A 244 -19.86 -0.01 0.10
C ARG A 244 -20.59 -0.03 -1.22
N LEU A 245 -20.11 -0.85 -2.16
CA LEU A 245 -20.63 -0.92 -3.52
C LEU A 245 -20.99 -2.38 -3.87
N SER A 246 -22.19 -2.64 -4.38
CA SER A 246 -22.53 -3.96 -4.92
C SER A 246 -21.82 -4.22 -6.25
N ARG A 247 -21.31 -5.45 -6.42
CA ARG A 247 -20.67 -5.91 -7.66
C ARG A 247 -21.58 -6.90 -8.38
N GLY A 248 -21.75 -6.72 -9.70
CA GLY A 248 -22.55 -7.61 -10.54
C GLY A 248 -24.06 -7.55 -10.32
N GLN A 249 -24.58 -6.55 -9.61
CA GLN A 249 -26.01 -6.35 -9.38
C GLN A 249 -26.54 -5.18 -10.22
N THR A 250 -27.82 -5.33 -10.64
CA THR A 250 -28.57 -4.27 -11.34
C THR A 250 -29.94 -4.13 -10.69
N PRO A 251 -30.33 -2.94 -10.17
CA PRO A 251 -29.50 -1.73 -10.08
C PRO A 251 -28.35 -1.87 -9.10
N VAL A 252 -27.29 -1.09 -9.32
CA VAL A 252 -26.14 -1.00 -8.41
C VAL A 252 -26.60 -0.42 -7.06
N LYS A 253 -26.19 -1.05 -5.96
CA LYS A 253 -26.38 -0.53 -4.60
C LYS A 253 -25.11 0.12 -4.12
N LYS A 254 -25.23 1.34 -3.60
CA LYS A 254 -24.11 2.16 -3.16
C LYS A 254 -24.44 2.87 -1.86
N ASP A 255 -23.69 2.56 -0.81
CA ASP A 255 -23.80 3.23 0.49
C ASP A 255 -22.49 3.99 0.74
N VAL A 256 -22.57 5.21 1.26
CA VAL A 256 -21.41 6.05 1.57
C VAL A 256 -21.58 6.63 2.96
N VAL A 257 -20.54 6.53 3.80
CA VAL A 257 -20.53 7.03 5.16
C VAL A 257 -19.32 7.93 5.41
N ASP A 258 -19.47 8.91 6.29
CA ASP A 258 -18.39 9.82 6.69
C ASP A 258 -17.44 9.14 7.70
N VAL A 259 -16.17 9.50 7.60
CA VAL A 259 -15.08 9.03 8.48
C VAL A 259 -14.36 10.25 9.05
N PRO A 260 -14.01 10.26 10.35
CA PRO A 260 -13.40 11.45 10.97
C PRO A 260 -11.90 11.64 10.67
N PHE A 261 -11.35 10.92 9.68
CA PHE A 261 -9.96 11.02 9.24
C PHE A 261 -9.86 10.70 7.73
N HIS A 262 -8.69 10.78 7.14
CA HIS A 262 -8.42 10.37 5.76
C HIS A 262 -8.15 8.86 5.72
N PRO A 263 -9.14 7.99 5.40
CA PRO A 263 -8.97 6.54 5.43
C PRO A 263 -8.16 6.09 4.20
N ASP A 264 -7.10 5.32 4.44
CA ASP A 264 -6.19 4.84 3.41
C ASP A 264 -6.47 3.35 3.11
N ASN A 265 -5.62 2.41 3.50
CA ASN A 265 -5.86 0.99 3.27
C ASN A 265 -6.91 0.40 4.21
N ILE A 266 -7.56 -0.67 3.77
CA ILE A 266 -8.62 -1.39 4.51
C ILE A 266 -8.35 -2.89 4.46
N ARG A 267 -8.61 -3.62 5.58
CA ARG A 267 -8.35 -5.07 5.69
C ARG A 267 -9.42 -5.80 6.47
N TRP A 268 -9.82 -6.97 5.96
CA TRP A 268 -10.63 -7.92 6.71
C TRP A 268 -9.92 -8.41 7.96
N GLN A 269 -10.69 -8.55 9.03
CA GLN A 269 -10.25 -9.15 10.28
C GLN A 269 -10.87 -10.55 10.44
N SER A 270 -10.24 -11.40 11.25
CA SER A 270 -10.71 -12.77 11.51
C SER A 270 -12.12 -12.83 12.13
N ASN A 271 -12.55 -11.77 12.79
CA ASN A 271 -13.90 -11.66 13.39
C ASN A 271 -14.97 -11.17 12.41
N GLY A 272 -14.64 -11.01 11.12
CA GLY A 272 -15.56 -10.57 10.08
C GLY A 272 -15.83 -9.06 10.05
N THR A 273 -15.06 -8.25 10.78
CA THR A 273 -15.04 -6.78 10.65
C THR A 273 -13.93 -6.33 9.71
N LEU A 274 -13.92 -5.05 9.36
CA LEU A 274 -12.86 -4.42 8.58
C LEU A 274 -12.06 -3.47 9.47
N LEU A 275 -10.75 -3.36 9.26
CA LEU A 275 -9.92 -2.28 9.81
C LEU A 275 -9.49 -1.36 8.67
N SER A 276 -9.61 -0.05 8.92
CA SER A 276 -9.07 1.01 8.05
C SER A 276 -8.09 1.84 8.85
N ALA A 277 -6.90 2.07 8.30
CA ALA A 277 -5.98 3.04 8.84
C ALA A 277 -5.93 4.31 7.98
N GLY A 278 -5.33 5.34 8.53
CA GLY A 278 -5.10 6.60 7.87
C GLY A 278 -4.62 7.66 8.85
N HIS A 279 -4.72 8.92 8.47
CA HIS A 279 -4.28 10.02 9.31
C HIS A 279 -5.30 11.16 9.34
N ASP A 280 -5.33 11.84 10.48
CA ASP A 280 -6.23 12.96 10.74
C ASP A 280 -5.44 14.25 10.73
N ALA A 281 -5.39 14.91 9.57
CA ALA A 281 -4.75 16.21 9.39
C ALA A 281 -5.79 17.33 9.37
N PRO A 282 -5.41 18.56 9.76
CA PRO A 282 -6.36 19.69 9.85
C PRO A 282 -7.04 20.05 8.51
N THR A 283 -6.31 19.85 7.40
CA THR A 283 -6.81 20.18 6.04
C THR A 283 -6.33 19.14 5.03
N MET A 284 -7.02 19.04 3.89
CA MET A 284 -6.61 18.20 2.77
C MET A 284 -5.19 18.56 2.24
N ALA A 285 -4.86 19.85 2.19
CA ALA A 285 -3.53 20.31 1.80
C ALA A 285 -2.45 19.79 2.77
N ARG A 286 -2.71 19.89 4.09
CA ARG A 286 -1.81 19.36 5.11
C ARG A 286 -1.73 17.83 5.07
N ALA A 287 -2.84 17.13 4.87
CA ALA A 287 -2.83 15.68 4.68
C ALA A 287 -1.94 15.26 3.51
N THR A 288 -2.05 15.95 2.38
CA THR A 288 -1.21 15.68 1.19
C THR A 288 0.27 16.00 1.43
N GLU A 289 0.56 17.06 2.16
CA GLU A 289 1.93 17.43 2.53
C GLU A 289 2.56 16.37 3.44
N CYS A 290 1.80 15.84 4.40
CA CYS A 290 2.24 14.79 5.33
C CYS A 290 2.61 13.45 4.64
N LEU A 291 2.18 13.23 3.41
CA LEU A 291 2.66 12.11 2.60
C LEU A 291 4.12 12.29 2.12
N ARG A 292 4.69 13.50 2.25
CA ARG A 292 6.01 13.85 1.70
C ARG A 292 7.02 14.31 2.75
N VAL A 293 6.54 14.91 3.84
CA VAL A 293 7.37 15.46 4.92
C VAL A 293 6.95 14.88 6.27
N THR A 294 7.81 14.97 7.27
CA THR A 294 7.47 14.62 8.65
C THR A 294 6.40 15.57 9.17
N CYS A 295 5.34 15.00 9.72
CA CYS A 295 4.19 15.74 10.27
C CYS A 295 3.92 15.29 11.71
N ASN A 296 3.90 16.24 12.63
CA ASN A 296 3.57 16.01 14.04
C ASN A 296 2.15 16.48 14.41
N ASP A 297 1.38 16.97 13.43
CA ASP A 297 0.02 17.48 13.56
C ASP A 297 -1.04 16.63 12.83
N ALA A 298 -0.64 15.46 12.32
CA ALA A 298 -1.52 14.50 11.66
C ALA A 298 -1.55 13.17 12.43
N ALA A 299 -2.54 13.01 13.30
CA ALA A 299 -2.66 11.81 14.13
C ALA A 299 -2.88 10.56 13.29
N ALA A 300 -2.16 9.48 13.61
CA ALA A 300 -2.47 8.16 13.08
C ALA A 300 -3.81 7.67 13.64
N ARG A 301 -4.70 7.19 12.79
CA ARG A 301 -6.04 6.72 13.13
C ARG A 301 -6.27 5.32 12.58
N VAL A 302 -6.89 4.47 13.38
CA VAL A 302 -7.43 3.19 12.93
C VAL A 302 -8.88 3.10 13.36
N ALA A 303 -9.77 2.74 12.43
CA ALA A 303 -11.17 2.49 12.69
C ALA A 303 -11.54 1.05 12.34
N ARG A 304 -12.42 0.47 13.15
CA ARG A 304 -13.09 -0.80 12.88
C ARG A 304 -14.47 -0.52 12.26
N TRP A 305 -14.79 -1.28 11.23
CA TRP A 305 -16.04 -1.17 10.48
C TRP A 305 -16.86 -2.44 10.60
N ASP A 306 -18.15 -2.30 10.82
CA ASP A 306 -19.11 -3.37 10.58
C ASP A 306 -19.50 -3.37 9.10
N PRO A 307 -19.22 -4.43 8.34
CA PRO A 307 -19.44 -4.46 6.89
C PRO A 307 -20.92 -4.44 6.50
N LYS A 308 -21.84 -4.75 7.41
CA LYS A 308 -23.29 -4.77 7.16
C LYS A 308 -23.93 -3.42 7.45
N THR A 309 -23.62 -2.84 8.60
CA THR A 309 -24.22 -1.59 9.07
C THR A 309 -23.41 -0.36 8.71
N LEU A 310 -22.13 -0.52 8.33
CA LEU A 310 -21.13 0.52 8.13
C LEU A 310 -20.86 1.36 9.38
N LYS A 311 -21.22 0.85 10.55
CA LYS A 311 -20.88 1.50 11.83
C LYS A 311 -19.36 1.52 12.00
N VAL A 312 -18.86 2.69 12.40
CA VAL A 312 -17.43 2.96 12.64
C VAL A 312 -17.16 3.05 14.11
N GLU A 313 -16.09 2.38 14.57
CA GLU A 313 -15.58 2.50 15.93
C GLU A 313 -14.08 2.80 15.88
N GLU A 314 -13.61 3.81 16.62
CA GLU A 314 -12.20 4.10 16.72
C GLU A 314 -11.49 3.00 17.50
N ALA A 315 -10.46 2.39 16.88
CA ALA A 315 -9.64 1.34 17.49
C ALA A 315 -8.31 1.88 18.01
N VAL A 316 -7.68 2.80 17.28
CA VAL A 316 -6.41 3.45 17.65
C VAL A 316 -6.44 4.91 17.28
N ARG A 317 -5.95 5.76 18.19
CA ARG A 317 -5.56 7.14 17.93
C ARG A 317 -4.19 7.39 18.54
N TYR A 318 -3.24 7.74 17.72
CA TYR A 318 -1.89 8.06 18.13
C TYR A 318 -1.44 9.38 17.49
N PRO A 319 -0.97 10.36 18.29
CA PRO A 319 -0.43 11.57 17.74
C PRO A 319 0.83 11.25 16.93
N SER A 320 0.96 11.83 15.74
CA SER A 320 2.19 11.74 14.96
C SER A 320 3.35 12.38 15.71
N ASP A 321 4.51 11.77 15.58
CA ASP A 321 5.76 12.31 16.08
C ASP A 321 6.87 12.17 15.02
N ASP A 322 8.12 12.44 15.36
CA ASP A 322 9.28 12.30 14.48
C ASP A 322 9.69 10.84 14.23
N VAL A 323 9.09 9.89 14.94
CA VAL A 323 9.39 8.45 14.87
C VAL A 323 8.39 7.69 14.02
N PHE A 324 7.09 8.02 14.13
CA PHE A 324 6.02 7.36 13.38
C PHE A 324 4.93 8.36 12.98
N PHE A 325 4.71 8.50 11.68
CA PHE A 325 3.73 9.42 11.06
C PHE A 325 3.28 8.88 9.71
N GLY A 326 2.22 9.45 9.13
CA GLY A 326 1.73 9.07 7.81
C GLY A 326 1.17 7.64 7.76
N ALA A 327 0.38 7.25 8.77
CA ALA A 327 -0.25 5.93 8.83
C ALA A 327 -1.15 5.67 7.62
N THR A 328 -1.02 4.48 7.02
CA THR A 328 -1.75 4.07 5.81
C THR A 328 -2.44 2.72 5.92
N ALA A 329 -1.88 1.76 6.63
CA ALA A 329 -2.43 0.41 6.73
C ALA A 329 -2.61 -0.02 8.19
N ALA A 330 -3.60 -0.88 8.46
CA ALA A 330 -3.76 -1.55 9.74
C ALA A 330 -4.11 -3.03 9.57
N LEU A 331 -3.47 -3.86 10.39
CA LEU A 331 -3.66 -5.29 10.43
C LEU A 331 -3.70 -5.78 11.88
N GLN A 332 -4.70 -6.57 12.26
CA GLN A 332 -4.68 -7.24 13.55
C GLN A 332 -3.77 -8.48 13.51
N VAL A 333 -2.79 -8.51 14.40
CA VAL A 333 -1.84 -9.62 14.58
C VAL A 333 -1.92 -10.08 16.03
N GLY A 334 -2.59 -11.19 16.28
CA GLY A 334 -2.84 -11.66 17.65
C GLY A 334 -3.57 -10.61 18.48
N LYS A 335 -2.93 -10.15 19.57
CA LYS A 335 -3.45 -9.12 20.49
C LYS A 335 -2.94 -7.71 20.17
N GLU A 336 -2.39 -7.50 18.98
CA GLU A 336 -1.86 -6.22 18.54
C GLU A 336 -2.54 -5.75 17.26
N ILE A 337 -2.56 -4.44 17.05
CA ILE A 337 -2.83 -3.79 15.76
C ILE A 337 -1.48 -3.29 15.24
N TRP A 338 -1.07 -3.82 14.10
CA TRP A 338 0.11 -3.36 13.38
C TRP A 338 -0.30 -2.27 12.40
N ILE A 339 0.45 -1.17 12.40
CA ILE A 339 0.14 0.00 11.55
C ILE A 339 1.32 0.26 10.65
N GLY A 340 1.06 0.26 9.34
CA GLY A 340 2.00 0.67 8.30
C GLY A 340 1.98 2.17 8.07
N SER A 341 2.98 2.64 7.33
CA SER A 341 3.15 4.07 7.03
C SER A 341 3.74 4.27 5.63
N VAL A 342 3.24 5.26 4.92
CA VAL A 342 3.83 5.69 3.63
C VAL A 342 5.24 6.27 3.78
N ARG A 343 5.69 6.52 5.02
CA ARG A 343 6.97 7.15 5.33
C ARG A 343 7.68 6.45 6.49
N GLY A 344 8.98 6.53 6.50
CA GLY A 344 9.79 5.98 7.58
C GLY A 344 10.32 4.58 7.29
N ASP A 345 10.80 3.91 8.33
CA ASP A 345 11.54 2.65 8.25
C ASP A 345 10.97 1.57 9.16
N ARG A 346 9.69 1.72 9.59
CA ARG A 346 9.13 0.86 10.64
C ARG A 346 7.63 0.68 10.56
N ILE A 347 7.16 -0.43 11.12
CA ILE A 347 5.76 -0.73 11.40
C ILE A 347 5.52 -0.49 12.88
N ALA A 348 4.48 0.27 13.25
CA ALA A 348 4.09 0.45 14.65
C ALA A 348 3.18 -0.70 15.11
N ARG A 349 3.35 -1.15 16.37
CA ARG A 349 2.58 -2.24 16.98
C ARG A 349 1.90 -1.73 18.23
N TYR A 350 0.58 -1.76 18.25
CA TYR A 350 -0.28 -1.29 19.34
C TYR A 350 -0.99 -2.45 20.03
N PRO A 351 -1.15 -2.44 21.34
CA PRO A 351 -2.07 -3.36 22.01
C PRO A 351 -3.49 -3.20 21.45
N ALA A 352 -4.10 -4.29 20.97
CA ALA A 352 -5.52 -4.28 20.58
C ALA A 352 -6.37 -4.21 21.86
N ARG A 353 -7.32 -3.26 21.88
CA ARG A 353 -8.31 -3.10 22.96
C ARG A 353 -9.57 -3.87 22.64
#